data_e3955215a37d6e7b95f13f53999c112c
#
_entry.id   e3955215a37d6e7b95f13f53999c112c
#
_cell.length_a   1.000
_cell.length_b   1.000
_cell.length_c   1.000
_cell.angle_alpha   90.00
_cell.angle_beta   90.00
_cell.angle_gamma   90.00
#
_symmetry.space_group_name_H-M   'P 1'
#
loop_
_entity.id
_entity.type
_entity.pdbx_description
1 polymer ?
#
loop_
_entity_poly.entity_id
_entity_poly.type
_entity_poly.pdbx_seq_one_letter_code
_entity_poly.pdbx_strand_id
1 'polypeptide(L)'
;MTGGGSGIGADVLSGYVEYAPDLVFPWYQQQGEQMFPGGNAGMARHMMKALIPQSLSGDRTMEAICRARVNFRALDRAGEAARVRLNVTVVAVEHDGPSEKADSVTVTYVQNGTLYSVKGRSVVVAGGSWTTKHIVRDLPREYRDAFAHFHRAPCLMANVAVRNWRFLAKTGISQCQWFEGIGNYTAVRRIATFGAPSPTFSADSPTVLTLKILYSRPGLTLAEQVQRGRMELLATSYRDYERNIREQFTEMFARAGFNPRRDIAGIILNRWGHAYLSPQPGFFFGLAGNPAPRELMRRAPFGRIAFANSDLAGIMDHRASIMEPKRAVDQLA
;
A
#
# COMPACT_ATOMS: atom_id res chain seq x y z
N MET A 1 -4.20 -2.98 -19.90
CA MET A 1 -3.23 -3.57 -18.96
C MET A 1 -2.89 -2.68 -17.76
N THR A 2 -3.29 -1.44 -17.76
CA THR A 2 -3.00 -0.39 -16.77
C THR A 2 -3.65 -0.58 -15.40
N GLY A 3 -4.76 -1.33 -15.31
CA GLY A 3 -5.47 -1.53 -14.04
C GLY A 3 -4.68 -2.21 -12.92
N GLY A 4 -3.64 -2.97 -13.26
CA GLY A 4 -2.87 -3.75 -12.30
C GLY A 4 -2.13 -2.93 -11.24
N GLY A 5 -1.59 -1.78 -11.61
CA GLY A 5 -0.84 -0.89 -10.72
C GLY A 5 -1.68 0.16 -10.01
N SER A 6 -2.87 0.46 -10.50
CA SER A 6 -3.73 1.55 -9.99
C SER A 6 -5.06 1.06 -9.41
N GLY A 7 -5.33 -0.24 -9.46
CA GLY A 7 -6.51 -0.86 -8.86
C GLY A 7 -7.84 -0.62 -9.59
N ILE A 8 -7.82 0.09 -10.73
CA ILE A 8 -9.02 0.51 -11.48
C ILE A 8 -8.76 0.42 -12.99
N GLY A 9 -9.80 0.53 -13.80
CA GLY A 9 -9.70 0.51 -15.28
C GLY A 9 -8.95 1.71 -15.85
N ALA A 10 -8.42 1.54 -17.06
CA ALA A 10 -7.64 2.58 -17.76
C ALA A 10 -8.49 3.78 -18.23
N ASP A 11 -9.81 3.59 -18.32
CA ASP A 11 -10.77 4.60 -18.81
C ASP A 11 -10.82 5.88 -17.97
N VAL A 12 -10.39 5.83 -16.73
CA VAL A 12 -10.39 6.98 -15.79
C VAL A 12 -9.00 7.36 -15.27
N LEU A 13 -7.95 6.71 -15.76
CA LEU A 13 -6.57 6.95 -15.33
C LEU A 13 -5.85 7.94 -16.26
N SER A 14 -4.89 8.66 -15.70
CA SER A 14 -3.91 9.40 -16.49
C SER A 14 -3.03 8.44 -17.29
N GLY A 15 -2.74 8.74 -18.55
CA GLY A 15 -1.77 7.98 -19.34
C GLY A 15 -0.36 7.98 -18.75
N TYR A 16 -0.02 8.95 -17.90
CA TYR A 16 1.26 9.01 -17.20
C TYR A 16 1.43 7.96 -16.09
N VAL A 17 0.39 7.21 -15.73
CA VAL A 17 0.50 6.13 -14.73
C VAL A 17 1.49 5.06 -15.16
N GLU A 18 1.57 4.75 -16.44
CA GLU A 18 2.54 3.78 -16.98
C GLU A 18 4.00 4.28 -16.90
N TYR A 19 4.19 5.59 -16.98
CA TYR A 19 5.50 6.23 -16.90
C TYR A 19 5.85 6.74 -15.51
N ALA A 20 4.95 6.55 -14.53
CA ALA A 20 5.17 7.08 -13.18
C ALA A 20 6.48 6.58 -12.53
N PRO A 21 6.92 5.31 -12.70
CA PRO A 21 8.23 4.87 -12.21
C PRO A 21 9.39 5.68 -12.80
N ASP A 22 9.38 5.94 -14.11
CA ASP A 22 10.44 6.68 -14.79
C ASP A 22 10.43 8.17 -14.42
N LEU A 23 9.24 8.74 -14.21
CA LEU A 23 9.08 10.13 -13.76
C LEU A 23 9.58 10.35 -12.32
N VAL A 24 9.36 9.37 -11.44
CA VAL A 24 9.70 9.46 -10.03
C VAL A 24 11.12 8.99 -9.76
N PHE A 25 11.61 8.01 -10.51
CA PHE A 25 12.91 7.37 -10.35
C PHE A 25 13.70 7.32 -11.66
N PRO A 26 14.00 8.46 -12.32
CA PRO A 26 14.65 8.49 -13.64
C PRO A 26 16.04 7.84 -13.67
N TRP A 27 16.68 7.69 -12.52
CA TRP A 27 17.99 7.03 -12.37
C TRP A 27 17.88 5.52 -12.12
N TYR A 28 16.68 4.97 -11.95
CA TYR A 28 16.49 3.56 -11.58
C TYR A 28 16.15 2.73 -12.83
N GLN A 29 17.04 1.80 -13.15
CA GLN A 29 16.75 0.77 -14.14
C GLN A 29 16.19 -0.47 -13.44
N GLN A 30 14.96 -0.82 -13.73
CA GLN A 30 14.32 -1.98 -13.14
C GLN A 30 14.92 -3.27 -13.70
N GLN A 31 15.63 -4.01 -12.87
CA GLN A 31 16.22 -5.31 -13.18
C GLN A 31 15.31 -6.47 -12.76
N GLY A 32 14.02 -6.41 -13.07
CA GLY A 32 13.02 -7.40 -12.71
C GLY A 32 12.40 -7.17 -11.33
N GLU A 33 11.37 -7.97 -11.02
CA GLU A 33 10.70 -7.91 -9.72
C GLU A 33 11.57 -8.53 -8.63
N GLN A 34 11.85 -7.75 -7.59
CA GLN A 34 12.52 -8.21 -6.39
C GLN A 34 11.56 -8.15 -5.20
N MET A 35 11.60 -9.18 -4.38
CA MET A 35 10.82 -9.22 -3.14
C MET A 35 11.75 -9.08 -1.94
N PHE A 36 11.41 -8.14 -1.06
CA PHE A 36 12.04 -8.09 0.24
C PHE A 36 11.70 -9.36 1.03
N PRO A 37 12.68 -10.07 1.57
CA PRO A 37 12.43 -11.13 2.52
C PRO A 37 11.59 -10.61 3.70
N GLY A 38 10.48 -11.30 4.01
CA GLY A 38 9.49 -10.78 4.96
C GLY A 38 8.55 -9.72 4.39
N GLY A 39 8.63 -9.43 3.07
CA GLY A 39 7.84 -8.38 2.42
C GLY A 39 8.22 -6.97 2.88
N ASN A 40 7.41 -5.97 2.57
CA ASN A 40 7.64 -4.58 2.98
C ASN A 40 7.69 -4.40 4.52
N ALA A 41 7.08 -5.32 5.29
CA ALA A 41 7.21 -5.34 6.74
C ALA A 41 8.66 -5.59 7.19
N GLY A 42 9.45 -6.38 6.45
CA GLY A 42 10.88 -6.59 6.71
C GLY A 42 11.64 -5.27 6.68
N MET A 43 11.40 -4.43 5.68
CA MET A 43 12.00 -3.10 5.59
C MET A 43 11.59 -2.18 6.76
N ALA A 44 10.30 -2.11 7.08
CA ALA A 44 9.83 -1.34 8.23
C ALA A 44 10.48 -1.80 9.55
N ARG A 45 10.69 -3.11 9.72
CA ARG A 45 11.37 -3.69 10.87
C ARG A 45 12.86 -3.31 10.92
N HIS A 46 13.54 -3.24 9.77
CA HIS A 46 14.92 -2.73 9.68
C HIS A 46 15.03 -1.28 10.14
N MET A 47 14.11 -0.42 9.66
CA MET A 47 14.04 0.99 10.07
C MET A 47 13.75 1.10 11.57
N MET A 48 12.81 0.32 12.09
CA MET A 48 12.49 0.26 13.52
C MET A 48 13.69 -0.16 14.36
N LYS A 49 14.41 -1.20 13.95
CA LYS A 49 15.64 -1.65 14.62
C LYS A 49 16.75 -0.58 14.60
N ALA A 50 16.81 0.22 13.54
CA ALA A 50 17.78 1.31 13.45
C ALA A 50 17.42 2.47 14.40
N LEU A 51 16.15 2.83 14.50
CA LEU A 51 15.66 3.93 15.35
C LEU A 51 15.61 3.54 16.83
N ILE A 52 15.18 2.32 17.13
CA ILE A 52 14.98 1.80 18.49
C ILE A 52 15.65 0.42 18.57
N PRO A 53 16.97 0.35 18.84
CA PRO A 53 17.72 -0.91 18.80
C PRO A 53 17.13 -2.05 19.65
N GLN A 54 16.52 -1.73 20.78
CA GLN A 54 15.90 -2.70 21.67
C GLN A 54 14.52 -3.22 21.19
N SER A 55 13.98 -2.66 20.10
CA SER A 55 12.68 -3.07 19.54
C SER A 55 12.69 -4.48 18.95
N LEU A 56 13.84 -4.95 18.49
CA LEU A 56 14.05 -6.28 17.92
C LEU A 56 15.33 -6.90 18.47
N SER A 57 15.29 -8.16 18.85
CA SER A 57 16.49 -8.92 19.28
C SER A 57 17.38 -9.31 18.08
N GLY A 58 18.60 -9.73 18.36
CA GLY A 58 19.55 -10.22 17.36
C GLY A 58 20.23 -9.13 16.53
N ASP A 59 21.01 -9.57 15.55
CA ASP A 59 21.80 -8.71 14.67
C ASP A 59 20.95 -7.99 13.62
N ARG A 60 21.55 -7.05 12.88
CA ARG A 60 20.89 -6.33 11.79
C ARG A 60 20.96 -7.08 10.44
N THR A 61 20.96 -8.41 10.50
CA THR A 61 20.85 -9.23 9.29
C THR A 61 19.38 -9.36 8.85
N MET A 62 19.16 -9.59 7.58
CA MET A 62 17.81 -9.77 7.02
C MET A 62 17.05 -10.90 7.73
N GLU A 63 17.71 -12.03 7.94
CA GLU A 63 17.13 -13.19 8.62
C GLU A 63 16.76 -12.88 10.07
N ALA A 64 17.67 -12.30 10.86
CA ALA A 64 17.42 -11.98 12.26
C ALA A 64 16.26 -10.97 12.39
N ILE A 65 16.24 -9.92 11.55
CA ILE A 65 15.16 -8.92 11.54
C ILE A 65 13.79 -9.55 11.23
N CYS A 66 13.73 -10.45 10.24
CA CYS A 66 12.47 -11.10 9.86
C CYS A 66 11.95 -12.07 10.93
N ARG A 67 12.85 -12.78 11.62
CA ARG A 67 12.50 -13.79 12.64
C ARG A 67 12.35 -13.24 14.05
N ALA A 68 12.97 -12.09 14.36
CA ALA A 68 12.94 -11.51 15.70
C ALA A 68 11.51 -11.23 16.19
N ARG A 69 11.26 -11.46 17.46
CA ARG A 69 10.03 -10.99 18.13
C ARG A 69 10.17 -9.50 18.43
N VAL A 70 9.09 -8.75 18.23
CA VAL A 70 9.05 -7.32 18.55
C VAL A 70 8.93 -7.16 20.06
N ASN A 71 9.84 -6.38 20.64
CA ASN A 71 9.74 -5.91 22.01
C ASN A 71 8.89 -4.63 22.06
N PHE A 72 7.58 -4.80 22.18
CA PHE A 72 6.64 -3.68 22.21
C PHE A 72 6.89 -2.70 23.35
N ARG A 73 7.46 -3.15 24.48
CA ARG A 73 7.77 -2.29 25.63
C ARG A 73 8.91 -1.30 25.33
N ALA A 74 9.73 -1.58 24.32
CA ALA A 74 10.82 -0.69 23.94
C ALA A 74 10.36 0.46 23.02
N LEU A 75 9.17 0.39 22.42
CA LEU A 75 8.76 1.31 21.36
C LEU A 75 8.40 2.71 21.86
N ASP A 76 7.79 2.84 23.04
CA ASP A 76 7.28 4.14 23.55
C ASP A 76 7.78 4.43 24.99
N ARG A 77 9.11 4.41 25.18
CA ARG A 77 9.71 4.75 26.47
C ARG A 77 9.89 6.25 26.62
N ALA A 78 9.52 6.78 27.77
CA ALA A 78 9.76 8.18 28.10
C ALA A 78 11.27 8.46 28.15
N GLY A 79 11.67 9.64 27.65
CA GLY A 79 13.08 10.07 27.62
C GLY A 79 13.90 9.56 26.45
N GLU A 80 13.39 8.61 25.64
CA GLU A 80 14.09 8.15 24.43
C GLU A 80 13.97 9.17 23.29
N ALA A 81 15.02 9.29 22.50
CA ALA A 81 15.08 10.23 21.36
C ALA A 81 14.08 9.88 20.24
N ALA A 82 13.79 8.61 20.05
CA ALA A 82 12.81 8.12 19.09
C ALA A 82 11.76 7.23 19.80
N ARG A 83 10.49 7.48 19.52
CA ARG A 83 9.37 6.74 20.12
C ARG A 83 8.34 6.39 19.08
N VAL A 84 7.74 5.21 19.20
CA VAL A 84 6.66 4.74 18.33
C VAL A 84 5.48 4.30 19.19
N ARG A 85 4.39 5.05 19.10
CA ARG A 85 3.15 4.76 19.81
C ARG A 85 2.20 3.98 18.92
N LEU A 86 1.85 2.77 19.34
CA LEU A 86 0.93 1.89 18.62
C LEU A 86 -0.47 1.95 19.23
N ASN A 87 -1.44 1.42 18.48
CA ASN A 87 -2.85 1.34 18.89
C ASN A 87 -3.45 2.71 19.23
N VAL A 88 -3.07 3.72 18.44
CA VAL A 88 -3.62 5.07 18.53
C VAL A 88 -4.22 5.48 17.19
N THR A 89 -5.28 6.27 17.23
CA THR A 89 -5.90 6.88 16.06
C THR A 89 -5.81 8.39 16.19
N VAL A 90 -5.05 9.03 15.28
CA VAL A 90 -5.00 10.50 15.19
C VAL A 90 -6.34 10.99 14.65
N VAL A 91 -6.96 11.93 15.37
CA VAL A 91 -8.27 12.50 15.03
C VAL A 91 -8.23 13.99 14.72
N ALA A 92 -7.17 14.68 15.16
CA ALA A 92 -6.94 16.07 14.79
C ALA A 92 -5.43 16.39 14.76
N VAL A 93 -5.06 17.29 13.86
CA VAL A 93 -3.76 17.95 13.77
C VAL A 93 -4.06 19.42 13.48
N GLU A 94 -3.55 20.33 14.29
CA GLU A 94 -3.82 21.76 14.12
C GLU A 94 -2.68 22.61 14.67
N HIS A 95 -2.44 23.77 14.06
CA HIS A 95 -1.47 24.72 14.59
C HIS A 95 -1.98 25.36 15.89
N ASP A 96 -1.06 25.69 16.76
CA ASP A 96 -1.37 26.46 17.97
C ASP A 96 -1.40 27.96 17.64
N GLY A 97 -2.38 28.40 16.86
CA GLY A 97 -2.55 29.74 16.35
C GLY A 97 -2.52 29.80 14.82
N PRO A 98 -2.46 31.00 14.20
CA PRO A 98 -2.38 31.15 12.76
C PRO A 98 -1.18 30.41 12.17
N SER A 99 -1.39 29.64 11.11
CA SER A 99 -0.36 28.74 10.52
C SER A 99 0.94 29.42 10.15
N GLU A 100 0.89 30.71 9.76
CA GLU A 100 2.05 31.50 9.35
C GLU A 100 2.92 31.96 10.55
N LYS A 101 2.37 31.91 11.78
CA LYS A 101 2.99 32.41 13.00
C LYS A 101 3.12 31.37 14.09
N ALA A 102 2.55 30.20 13.88
CA ALA A 102 2.52 29.15 14.91
C ALA A 102 3.94 28.61 15.18
N ASP A 103 4.28 28.48 16.45
CA ASP A 103 5.55 27.88 16.89
C ASP A 103 5.41 26.38 17.15
N SER A 104 4.18 25.86 17.17
CA SER A 104 3.90 24.46 17.48
C SER A 104 2.60 23.97 16.84
N VAL A 105 2.46 22.66 16.81
CA VAL A 105 1.31 21.93 16.30
C VAL A 105 0.85 20.96 17.37
N THR A 106 -0.46 20.92 17.62
CA THR A 106 -1.09 19.96 18.53
C THR A 106 -1.64 18.79 17.72
N VAL A 107 -1.26 17.57 18.11
CA VAL A 107 -1.79 16.31 17.56
C VAL A 107 -2.68 15.66 18.60
N THR A 108 -3.97 15.53 18.31
CA THR A 108 -4.95 14.85 19.17
C THR A 108 -5.18 13.44 18.65
N TYR A 109 -5.16 12.46 19.55
CA TYR A 109 -5.36 11.05 19.20
C TYR A 109 -6.20 10.33 20.26
N VAL A 110 -6.83 9.24 19.84
CA VAL A 110 -7.58 8.31 20.71
C VAL A 110 -6.72 7.09 20.99
N GLN A 111 -6.67 6.70 22.26
CA GLN A 111 -6.11 5.43 22.71
C GLN A 111 -7.02 4.80 23.75
N ASN A 112 -7.46 3.57 23.53
CA ASN A 112 -8.36 2.84 24.41
C ASN A 112 -9.64 3.65 24.80
N GLY A 113 -10.22 4.37 23.82
CA GLY A 113 -11.42 5.18 24.03
C GLY A 113 -11.19 6.54 24.67
N THR A 114 -9.97 6.87 25.11
CA THR A 114 -9.62 8.15 25.76
C THR A 114 -8.87 9.04 24.79
N LEU A 115 -9.19 10.34 24.81
CA LEU A 115 -8.50 11.37 24.05
C LEU A 115 -7.22 11.82 24.77
N TYR A 116 -6.16 11.96 23.99
CA TYR A 116 -4.87 12.52 24.41
C TYR A 116 -4.39 13.53 23.39
N SER A 117 -3.49 14.39 23.79
CA SER A 117 -2.79 15.30 22.89
C SER A 117 -1.28 15.25 23.12
N VAL A 118 -0.54 15.57 22.05
CA VAL A 118 0.89 15.82 22.10
C VAL A 118 1.20 17.06 21.27
N LYS A 119 2.06 17.91 21.81
CA LYS A 119 2.52 19.13 21.15
C LYS A 119 3.91 18.88 20.57
N GLY A 120 4.09 19.25 19.30
CA GLY A 120 5.38 19.20 18.60
C GLY A 120 5.71 20.53 17.94
N ARG A 121 6.99 20.80 17.70
CA ARG A 121 7.40 21.98 16.92
C ARG A 121 6.96 21.91 15.48
N SER A 122 6.92 20.70 14.92
CA SER A 122 6.48 20.43 13.55
C SER A 122 5.87 19.04 13.47
N VAL A 123 5.02 18.82 12.46
CA VAL A 123 4.37 17.53 12.22
C VAL A 123 4.52 17.14 10.76
N VAL A 124 4.90 15.89 10.50
CA VAL A 124 4.83 15.27 9.19
C VAL A 124 3.61 14.35 9.16
N VAL A 125 2.62 14.70 8.34
CA VAL A 125 1.43 13.86 8.12
C VAL A 125 1.76 12.86 7.02
N ALA A 126 2.12 11.64 7.41
CA ALA A 126 2.53 10.56 6.51
C ALA A 126 1.45 9.48 6.28
N GLY A 127 0.25 9.71 6.75
CA GLY A 127 -0.92 8.85 6.50
C GLY A 127 -1.43 8.95 5.07
N GLY A 128 -2.41 8.12 4.72
CA GLY A 128 -3.04 8.17 3.39
C GLY A 128 -3.67 9.53 3.11
N SER A 129 -3.39 10.10 1.93
CA SER A 129 -3.85 11.46 1.55
C SER A 129 -5.37 11.63 1.65
N TRP A 130 -6.14 10.56 1.47
CA TRP A 130 -7.60 10.58 1.60
C TRP A 130 -8.10 10.89 3.02
N THR A 131 -7.28 10.63 4.07
CA THR A 131 -7.63 10.94 5.47
C THR A 131 -7.18 12.33 5.89
N THR A 132 -6.14 12.88 5.27
CA THR A 132 -5.46 14.12 5.68
C THR A 132 -6.43 15.30 5.80
N LYS A 133 -7.30 15.51 4.80
CA LYS A 133 -8.30 16.60 4.80
C LYS A 133 -9.33 16.50 5.93
N HIS A 134 -9.42 15.36 6.61
CA HIS A 134 -10.36 15.15 7.72
C HIS A 134 -9.69 15.35 9.09
N ILE A 135 -8.39 15.15 9.18
CA ILE A 135 -7.67 15.26 10.45
C ILE A 135 -6.93 16.59 10.62
N VAL A 136 -6.46 17.24 9.55
CA VAL A 136 -5.86 18.58 9.63
C VAL A 136 -6.98 19.62 9.67
N ARG A 137 -7.19 20.23 10.85
CA ARG A 137 -8.38 21.02 11.16
C ARG A 137 -8.37 22.39 10.48
N ASP A 138 -7.26 23.06 10.52
CA ASP A 138 -7.05 24.42 9.98
C ASP A 138 -6.62 24.46 8.52
N LEU A 139 -6.74 23.31 7.80
CA LEU A 139 -6.33 23.18 6.40
C LEU A 139 -7.09 24.15 5.50
N PRO A 140 -6.40 25.00 4.70
CA PRO A 140 -7.03 25.91 3.76
C PRO A 140 -7.89 25.19 2.71
N ARG A 141 -8.86 25.91 2.13
CA ARG A 141 -9.78 25.35 1.12
C ARG A 141 -9.02 24.76 -0.07
N GLU A 142 -8.01 25.46 -0.57
CA GLU A 142 -7.20 25.00 -1.71
C GLU A 142 -6.54 23.64 -1.47
N TYR A 143 -6.05 23.39 -0.25
CA TYR A 143 -5.50 22.07 0.13
C TYR A 143 -6.59 21.01 0.21
N ARG A 144 -7.77 21.34 0.77
CA ARG A 144 -8.91 20.40 0.84
C ARG A 144 -9.37 20.00 -0.56
N ASP A 145 -9.46 20.97 -1.47
CA ASP A 145 -9.83 20.76 -2.87
C ASP A 145 -8.78 19.90 -3.58
N ALA A 146 -7.49 20.17 -3.37
CA ALA A 146 -6.41 19.35 -3.91
C ALA A 146 -6.43 17.90 -3.37
N PHE A 147 -6.63 17.71 -2.06
CA PHE A 147 -6.77 16.37 -1.47
C PHE A 147 -8.02 15.61 -1.96
N ALA A 148 -9.06 16.30 -2.45
CA ALA A 148 -10.22 15.64 -3.03
C ALA A 148 -9.89 14.85 -4.31
N HIS A 149 -8.78 15.17 -4.98
CA HIS A 149 -8.28 14.45 -6.16
C HIS A 149 -7.46 13.18 -5.86
N PHE A 150 -7.22 12.86 -4.59
CA PHE A 150 -6.48 11.66 -4.20
C PHE A 150 -7.42 10.48 -4.02
N HIS A 151 -7.87 9.91 -5.13
CA HIS A 151 -8.72 8.72 -5.12
C HIS A 151 -7.87 7.45 -4.94
N ARG A 152 -8.36 6.54 -4.12
CA ARG A 152 -7.70 5.25 -3.87
C ARG A 152 -8.67 4.11 -4.14
N ALA A 153 -8.36 3.31 -5.14
CA ALA A 153 -9.18 2.17 -5.52
C ALA A 153 -9.06 1.03 -4.49
N PRO A 154 -10.13 0.25 -4.30
CA PRO A 154 -10.06 -0.98 -3.52
C PRO A 154 -9.40 -2.10 -4.33
N CYS A 155 -8.79 -3.05 -3.64
CA CYS A 155 -8.42 -4.33 -4.25
C CYS A 155 -8.49 -5.46 -3.23
N LEU A 156 -8.62 -6.69 -3.74
CA LEU A 156 -8.46 -7.91 -2.96
C LEU A 156 -7.24 -8.67 -3.48
N MET A 157 -6.37 -9.05 -2.56
CA MET A 157 -5.27 -9.97 -2.82
C MET A 157 -5.60 -11.31 -2.16
N ALA A 158 -5.95 -12.30 -2.97
CA ALA A 158 -6.20 -13.65 -2.48
C ALA A 158 -4.91 -14.48 -2.63
N ASN A 159 -4.44 -15.03 -1.53
CA ASN A 159 -3.35 -15.99 -1.52
C ASN A 159 -3.94 -17.39 -1.43
N VAL A 160 -3.82 -18.14 -2.51
CA VAL A 160 -4.33 -19.48 -2.67
C VAL A 160 -3.20 -20.47 -2.48
N ALA A 161 -3.16 -21.11 -1.32
CA ALA A 161 -2.19 -22.18 -1.04
C ALA A 161 -2.59 -23.44 -1.80
N VAL A 162 -1.70 -23.96 -2.64
CA VAL A 162 -1.90 -25.20 -3.38
C VAL A 162 -0.88 -26.26 -2.95
N ARG A 163 -1.33 -27.54 -2.92
CA ARG A 163 -0.51 -28.67 -2.52
C ARG A 163 0.58 -29.02 -3.54
N ASN A 164 0.35 -28.67 -4.79
CA ASN A 164 1.28 -28.83 -5.92
C ASN A 164 0.87 -27.83 -7.01
N TRP A 165 1.72 -27.62 -7.99
CA TRP A 165 1.44 -26.75 -9.14
C TRP A 165 1.64 -27.48 -10.49
N ARG A 166 1.44 -28.82 -10.52
CA ARG A 166 1.55 -29.67 -11.72
C ARG A 166 0.72 -29.15 -12.89
N PHE A 167 -0.48 -28.62 -12.59
CA PHE A 167 -1.37 -28.07 -13.61
C PHE A 167 -0.78 -26.85 -14.32
N LEU A 168 -0.05 -25.98 -13.63
CA LEU A 168 0.68 -24.86 -14.24
C LEU A 168 1.90 -25.37 -15.02
N ALA A 169 2.68 -26.29 -14.44
CA ALA A 169 3.81 -26.90 -15.13
C ALA A 169 3.38 -27.57 -16.45
N LYS A 170 2.23 -28.27 -16.45
CA LYS A 170 1.66 -28.88 -17.66
C LYS A 170 1.24 -27.88 -18.72
N THR A 171 0.82 -26.68 -18.32
CA THR A 171 0.48 -25.59 -19.24
C THR A 171 1.68 -24.74 -19.67
N GLY A 172 2.85 -24.95 -19.05
CA GLY A 172 4.07 -24.19 -19.33
C GLY A 172 4.06 -22.75 -18.83
N ILE A 173 3.16 -22.41 -17.89
CA ILE A 173 3.00 -21.04 -17.40
C ILE A 173 3.28 -20.92 -15.91
N SER A 174 3.84 -19.80 -15.46
CA SER A 174 4.03 -19.45 -14.06
C SER A 174 3.14 -18.28 -13.61
N GLN A 175 2.57 -17.57 -14.58
CA GLN A 175 1.63 -16.46 -14.37
C GLN A 175 0.69 -16.35 -15.56
N CYS A 176 -0.49 -15.81 -15.32
CA CYS A 176 -1.45 -15.52 -16.37
C CYS A 176 -2.34 -14.34 -16.03
N GLN A 177 -2.87 -13.70 -17.08
CA GLN A 177 -3.91 -12.67 -16.99
C GLN A 177 -5.14 -13.15 -17.77
N TRP A 178 -6.32 -12.69 -17.32
CA TRP A 178 -7.60 -12.97 -17.98
C TRP A 178 -8.55 -11.77 -17.79
N PHE A 179 -9.66 -11.78 -18.54
CA PHE A 179 -10.56 -10.63 -18.61
C PHE A 179 -11.98 -10.95 -18.16
N GLU A 180 -12.31 -12.22 -17.94
CA GLU A 180 -13.65 -12.67 -17.54
C GLU A 180 -13.61 -13.39 -16.20
N GLY A 181 -14.71 -13.32 -15.45
CA GLY A 181 -14.83 -13.95 -14.14
C GLY A 181 -14.20 -13.15 -13.00
N ILE A 182 -13.81 -13.85 -11.94
CA ILE A 182 -13.25 -13.21 -10.78
C ILE A 182 -11.73 -13.02 -10.92
N GLY A 183 -11.25 -11.82 -10.62
CA GLY A 183 -9.84 -11.48 -10.71
C GLY A 183 -9.38 -11.19 -12.14
N ASN A 184 -8.13 -10.86 -12.30
CA ASN A 184 -7.54 -10.53 -13.58
C ASN A 184 -6.07 -10.97 -13.73
N TYR A 185 -5.48 -11.50 -12.67
CA TYR A 185 -4.08 -11.92 -12.67
C TYR A 185 -3.81 -12.94 -11.57
N THR A 186 -3.02 -13.96 -11.90
CA THR A 186 -2.41 -14.85 -10.90
C THR A 186 -0.99 -15.20 -11.28
N ALA A 187 -0.15 -15.40 -10.27
CA ALA A 187 1.22 -15.85 -10.44
C ALA A 187 1.63 -16.79 -9.30
N VAL A 188 2.57 -17.68 -9.59
CA VAL A 188 3.28 -18.47 -8.59
C VAL A 188 4.12 -17.53 -7.74
N ARG A 189 3.95 -17.58 -6.43
CA ARG A 189 4.70 -16.77 -5.50
C ARG A 189 6.16 -17.25 -5.44
N ARG A 190 7.10 -16.33 -5.59
CA ARG A 190 8.52 -16.64 -5.42
C ARG A 190 8.81 -17.00 -3.96
N ILE A 191 9.67 -17.99 -3.76
CA ILE A 191 10.13 -18.40 -2.44
C ILE A 191 11.33 -17.52 -2.07
N ALA A 192 11.30 -16.90 -0.89
CA ALA A 192 12.44 -16.24 -0.30
C ALA A 192 13.05 -17.16 0.77
N THR A 193 14.35 -17.43 0.69
CA THR A 193 15.08 -18.22 1.66
C THR A 193 16.13 -17.37 2.37
N PHE A 194 16.40 -17.69 3.63
CA PHE A 194 17.41 -17.02 4.44
C PHE A 194 18.50 -18.03 4.84
N GLY A 195 19.74 -17.76 4.42
CA GLY A 195 20.91 -18.44 4.94
C GLY A 195 21.02 -19.95 4.67
N ALA A 196 20.00 -20.57 4.14
CA ALA A 196 19.98 -21.96 3.74
C ALA A 196 19.88 -22.08 2.20
N PRO A 197 20.35 -23.17 1.60
CA PRO A 197 20.11 -23.45 0.20
C PRO A 197 18.61 -23.39 -0.10
N SER A 198 18.23 -22.76 -1.21
CA SER A 198 16.84 -22.78 -1.64
C SER A 198 16.38 -24.23 -1.85
N PRO A 199 15.22 -24.64 -1.32
CA PRO A 199 14.71 -25.96 -1.59
C PRO A 199 14.48 -26.14 -3.09
N THR A 200 14.61 -27.36 -3.59
CA THR A 200 14.30 -27.67 -4.98
C THR A 200 12.81 -27.38 -5.21
N PHE A 201 12.54 -26.46 -6.10
CA PHE A 201 11.18 -26.07 -6.45
C PHE A 201 10.69 -26.94 -7.62
N SER A 202 10.02 -28.03 -7.29
CA SER A 202 9.41 -28.95 -8.28
C SER A 202 7.91 -28.72 -8.41
N ALA A 203 7.32 -29.22 -9.49
CA ALA A 203 5.86 -29.13 -9.72
C ALA A 203 5.04 -29.84 -8.62
N ASP A 204 5.67 -30.76 -7.87
CA ASP A 204 5.09 -31.48 -6.74
C ASP A 204 5.15 -30.71 -5.43
N SER A 205 5.93 -29.64 -5.38
CA SER A 205 6.09 -28.82 -4.17
C SER A 205 4.85 -27.98 -3.91
N PRO A 206 4.44 -27.80 -2.65
CA PRO A 206 3.43 -26.82 -2.28
C PRO A 206 3.88 -25.41 -2.66
N THR A 207 2.92 -24.58 -3.08
CA THR A 207 3.20 -23.17 -3.35
C THR A 207 1.98 -22.30 -3.06
N VAL A 208 2.15 -20.99 -3.23
CA VAL A 208 1.07 -20.01 -3.13
C VAL A 208 0.89 -19.33 -4.47
N LEU A 209 -0.34 -19.30 -4.95
CA LEU A 209 -0.76 -18.46 -6.08
C LEU A 209 -1.34 -17.17 -5.51
N THR A 210 -0.82 -16.03 -5.95
CA THR A 210 -1.40 -14.74 -5.60
C THR A 210 -2.36 -14.31 -6.69
N LEU A 211 -3.64 -14.25 -6.36
CA LEU A 211 -4.71 -13.78 -7.24
C LEU A 211 -5.03 -12.32 -6.91
N LYS A 212 -4.99 -11.46 -7.93
CA LYS A 212 -5.38 -10.06 -7.82
C LYS A 212 -6.81 -9.87 -8.33
N ILE A 213 -7.65 -9.24 -7.51
CA ILE A 213 -9.05 -8.94 -7.85
C ILE A 213 -9.22 -7.42 -7.76
N LEU A 214 -9.60 -6.81 -8.88
CA LEU A 214 -9.84 -5.38 -9.04
C LEU A 214 -11.34 -5.14 -9.25
N TYR A 215 -11.79 -3.95 -8.92
CA TYR A 215 -13.20 -3.56 -8.95
C TYR A 215 -13.43 -2.43 -9.95
N SER A 216 -13.04 -2.66 -11.20
CA SER A 216 -13.25 -1.71 -12.29
C SER A 216 -14.69 -1.77 -12.82
N ARG A 217 -15.26 -0.60 -13.13
CA ARG A 217 -16.60 -0.47 -13.73
C ARG A 217 -16.54 0.60 -14.82
N PRO A 218 -16.04 0.23 -16.02
CA PRO A 218 -15.86 1.17 -17.12
C PRO A 218 -17.13 1.96 -17.43
N GLY A 219 -16.97 3.22 -17.80
CA GLY A 219 -18.09 4.15 -18.11
C GLY A 219 -18.62 4.95 -16.89
N LEU A 220 -18.21 4.61 -15.67
CA LEU A 220 -18.46 5.43 -14.49
C LEU A 220 -17.28 6.37 -14.21
N THR A 221 -17.55 7.47 -13.51
CA THR A 221 -16.48 8.36 -13.03
C THR A 221 -15.55 7.62 -12.07
N LEU A 222 -14.30 8.08 -11.93
CA LEU A 222 -13.33 7.50 -11.00
C LEU A 222 -13.87 7.39 -9.56
N ALA A 223 -14.53 8.46 -9.08
CA ALA A 223 -15.11 8.48 -7.74
C ALA A 223 -16.19 7.41 -7.55
N GLU A 224 -17.08 7.23 -8.54
CA GLU A 224 -18.13 6.21 -8.51
C GLU A 224 -17.55 4.81 -8.60
N GLN A 225 -16.59 4.57 -9.49
CA GLN A 225 -15.92 3.26 -9.60
C GLN A 225 -15.28 2.87 -8.25
N VAL A 226 -14.54 3.78 -7.63
CA VAL A 226 -13.89 3.57 -6.34
C VAL A 226 -14.90 3.29 -5.22
N GLN A 227 -15.99 4.06 -5.17
CA GLN A 227 -17.03 3.89 -4.15
C GLN A 227 -17.74 2.54 -4.29
N ARG A 228 -18.24 2.23 -5.49
CA ARG A 228 -18.96 0.98 -5.77
C ARG A 228 -18.06 -0.24 -5.57
N GLY A 229 -16.81 -0.16 -6.04
CA GLY A 229 -15.84 -1.24 -5.85
C GLY A 229 -15.55 -1.51 -4.38
N ARG A 230 -15.46 -0.46 -3.55
CA ARG A 230 -15.26 -0.62 -2.10
C ARG A 230 -16.47 -1.24 -1.42
N MET A 231 -17.67 -0.84 -1.81
CA MET A 231 -18.91 -1.46 -1.31
C MET A 231 -18.95 -2.96 -1.64
N GLU A 232 -18.62 -3.33 -2.88
CA GLU A 232 -18.58 -4.73 -3.31
C GLU A 232 -17.50 -5.52 -2.55
N LEU A 233 -16.28 -4.99 -2.43
CA LEU A 233 -15.20 -5.62 -1.66
C LEU A 233 -15.64 -5.95 -0.23
N LEU A 234 -16.35 -5.05 0.44
CA LEU A 234 -16.74 -5.20 1.84
C LEU A 234 -17.99 -6.04 2.01
N ALA A 235 -18.94 -5.95 1.07
CA ALA A 235 -20.21 -6.68 1.14
C ALA A 235 -20.08 -8.18 0.77
N THR A 236 -19.10 -8.54 -0.08
CA THR A 236 -18.91 -9.92 -0.52
C THR A 236 -18.34 -10.78 0.62
N SER A 237 -19.02 -11.88 0.93
CA SER A 237 -18.60 -12.78 2.01
C SER A 237 -17.33 -13.56 1.65
N TYR A 238 -16.63 -14.09 2.68
CA TYR A 238 -15.52 -15.02 2.47
C TYR A 238 -15.93 -16.24 1.66
N ARG A 239 -17.10 -16.80 1.95
CA ARG A 239 -17.63 -18.00 1.27
C ARG A 239 -17.87 -17.75 -0.22
N ASP A 240 -18.36 -16.56 -0.58
CA ASP A 240 -18.59 -16.21 -1.98
C ASP A 240 -17.28 -16.02 -2.72
N TYR A 241 -16.29 -15.34 -2.12
CA TYR A 241 -14.94 -15.24 -2.69
C TYR A 241 -14.29 -16.62 -2.85
N GLU A 242 -14.36 -17.47 -1.83
CA GLU A 242 -13.81 -18.83 -1.90
C GLU A 242 -14.45 -19.64 -3.03
N ARG A 243 -15.78 -19.63 -3.12
CA ARG A 243 -16.51 -20.33 -4.19
C ARG A 243 -16.07 -19.83 -5.57
N ASN A 244 -16.12 -18.53 -5.79
CA ASN A 244 -15.79 -17.92 -7.08
C ASN A 244 -14.33 -18.16 -7.48
N ILE A 245 -13.39 -18.12 -6.54
CA ILE A 245 -11.98 -18.45 -6.80
C ILE A 245 -11.81 -19.92 -7.20
N ARG A 246 -12.51 -20.84 -6.52
CA ARG A 246 -12.46 -22.27 -6.84
C ARG A 246 -13.05 -22.55 -8.23
N GLU A 247 -14.16 -21.91 -8.56
CA GLU A 247 -14.80 -21.99 -9.87
C GLU A 247 -13.88 -21.44 -10.96
N GLN A 248 -13.33 -20.25 -10.80
CA GLN A 248 -12.42 -19.61 -11.75
C GLN A 248 -11.19 -20.50 -12.04
N PHE A 249 -10.53 -21.01 -11.01
CA PHE A 249 -9.37 -21.88 -11.21
C PHE A 249 -9.75 -23.23 -11.82
N THR A 250 -10.95 -23.74 -11.55
CA THR A 250 -11.44 -24.95 -12.20
C THR A 250 -11.67 -24.72 -13.70
N GLU A 251 -12.32 -23.62 -14.06
CA GLU A 251 -12.54 -23.26 -15.45
C GLU A 251 -11.22 -23.12 -16.22
N MET A 252 -10.23 -22.43 -15.62
CA MET A 252 -8.94 -22.20 -16.25
C MET A 252 -8.07 -23.46 -16.36
N PHE A 253 -8.07 -24.33 -15.35
CA PHE A 253 -7.04 -25.36 -15.18
C PHE A 253 -7.55 -26.80 -15.09
N ALA A 254 -8.86 -27.08 -15.15
CA ALA A 254 -9.38 -28.44 -15.04
C ALA A 254 -8.82 -29.35 -16.15
N ARG A 255 -8.68 -28.84 -17.39
CA ARG A 255 -8.09 -29.59 -18.53
C ARG A 255 -6.60 -29.94 -18.30
N ALA A 256 -5.91 -29.19 -17.45
CA ALA A 256 -4.55 -29.47 -17.03
C ALA A 256 -4.48 -30.42 -15.82
N GLY A 257 -5.63 -30.89 -15.32
CA GLY A 257 -5.74 -31.84 -14.21
C GLY A 257 -5.94 -31.20 -12.83
N PHE A 258 -6.25 -29.89 -12.76
CA PHE A 258 -6.54 -29.22 -11.51
C PHE A 258 -7.89 -29.67 -10.94
N ASN A 259 -7.92 -29.92 -9.64
CA ASN A 259 -9.13 -30.20 -8.86
C ASN A 259 -9.15 -29.36 -7.58
N PRO A 260 -10.10 -28.42 -7.41
CA PRO A 260 -10.11 -27.47 -6.31
C PRO A 260 -10.24 -28.12 -4.92
N ARG A 261 -10.87 -29.30 -4.82
CA ARG A 261 -11.01 -30.04 -3.55
C ARG A 261 -9.70 -30.71 -3.13
N ARG A 262 -8.96 -31.23 -4.10
CA ARG A 262 -7.69 -31.91 -3.88
C ARG A 262 -6.51 -30.94 -3.75
N ASP A 263 -6.44 -29.96 -4.65
CA ASP A 263 -5.25 -29.17 -4.88
C ASP A 263 -5.18 -27.88 -4.04
N ILE A 264 -6.32 -27.27 -3.68
CA ILE A 264 -6.32 -26.11 -2.79
C ILE A 264 -6.25 -26.56 -1.33
N ALA A 265 -5.20 -26.12 -0.64
CA ALA A 265 -4.99 -26.35 0.79
C ALA A 265 -5.66 -25.28 1.67
N GLY A 266 -5.74 -24.03 1.18
CA GLY A 266 -6.34 -22.92 1.91
C GLY A 266 -6.33 -21.64 1.10
N ILE A 267 -7.14 -20.67 1.51
CA ILE A 267 -7.26 -19.35 0.88
C ILE A 267 -7.22 -18.29 1.97
N ILE A 268 -6.37 -17.28 1.78
CA ILE A 268 -6.31 -16.09 2.64
C ILE A 268 -6.70 -14.89 1.80
N LEU A 269 -7.65 -14.11 2.28
CA LEU A 269 -8.14 -12.91 1.62
C LEU A 269 -7.61 -11.66 2.33
N ASN A 270 -6.88 -10.83 1.62
CA ASN A 270 -6.41 -9.53 2.09
C ASN A 270 -7.24 -8.45 1.40
N ARG A 271 -8.18 -7.86 2.13
CA ARG A 271 -9.06 -6.79 1.65
C ARG A 271 -8.42 -5.44 1.88
N TRP A 272 -8.18 -4.71 0.81
CA TRP A 272 -7.61 -3.38 0.82
C TRP A 272 -8.64 -2.37 0.31
N GLY A 273 -9.34 -1.70 1.22
CA GLY A 273 -10.36 -0.71 0.85
C GLY A 273 -9.80 0.57 0.21
N HIS A 274 -8.52 0.87 0.46
CA HIS A 274 -7.82 2.06 -0.03
C HIS A 274 -6.39 1.69 -0.45
N ALA A 275 -6.22 0.66 -1.29
CA ALA A 275 -4.91 0.09 -1.61
C ALA A 275 -4.12 0.95 -2.58
N TYR A 276 -4.70 1.25 -3.73
CA TYR A 276 -3.95 1.92 -4.78
C TYR A 276 -4.44 3.34 -4.97
N LEU A 277 -3.49 4.28 -5.03
CA LEU A 277 -3.75 5.58 -5.60
C LEU A 277 -4.11 5.39 -7.08
N SER A 278 -5.14 6.09 -7.53
CA SER A 278 -5.61 6.08 -8.92
C SER A 278 -5.43 7.47 -9.51
N PRO A 279 -4.24 7.81 -10.05
CA PRO A 279 -3.97 9.13 -10.61
C PRO A 279 -4.85 9.36 -11.85
N GLN A 280 -5.71 10.36 -11.78
CA GLN A 280 -6.59 10.76 -12.88
C GLN A 280 -5.90 11.74 -13.83
N PRO A 281 -6.47 12.06 -15.00
CA PRO A 281 -5.97 13.14 -15.85
C PRO A 281 -5.77 14.43 -15.05
N GLY A 282 -4.64 15.10 -15.25
CA GLY A 282 -4.24 16.31 -14.50
C GLY A 282 -3.52 16.06 -13.18
N PHE A 283 -3.47 14.84 -12.66
CA PHE A 283 -2.84 14.54 -11.37
C PHE A 283 -1.33 14.87 -11.33
N PHE A 284 -0.59 14.58 -12.41
CA PHE A 284 0.87 14.74 -12.45
C PHE A 284 1.32 16.16 -12.81
N PHE A 285 0.66 16.80 -13.79
CA PHE A 285 1.12 18.05 -14.40
C PHE A 285 0.06 19.15 -14.45
N GLY A 286 -1.10 18.91 -13.85
CA GLY A 286 -2.25 19.79 -13.99
C GLY A 286 -3.02 19.55 -15.29
N LEU A 287 -4.12 20.26 -15.47
CA LEU A 287 -5.00 20.19 -16.63
C LEU A 287 -5.77 21.50 -16.80
N ALA A 288 -5.89 21.99 -18.05
CA ALA A 288 -6.68 23.16 -18.41
C ALA A 288 -6.38 24.40 -17.55
N GLY A 289 -5.09 24.66 -17.29
CA GLY A 289 -4.63 25.81 -16.51
C GLY A 289 -4.64 25.60 -14.98
N ASN A 290 -5.21 24.49 -14.49
CA ASN A 290 -5.16 24.15 -13.07
C ASN A 290 -3.86 23.43 -12.74
N PRO A 291 -3.19 23.77 -11.62
CA PRO A 291 -1.95 23.11 -11.20
C PRO A 291 -2.22 21.65 -10.81
N ALA A 292 -1.19 20.82 -10.84
CA ALA A 292 -1.26 19.45 -10.34
C ALA A 292 -1.60 19.43 -8.85
N PRO A 293 -2.62 18.69 -8.40
CA PRO A 293 -3.06 18.71 -7.00
C PRO A 293 -1.96 18.29 -6.02
N ARG A 294 -1.06 17.40 -6.44
CA ARG A 294 0.05 16.94 -5.60
C ARG A 294 1.13 18.02 -5.35
N GLU A 295 1.31 18.96 -6.29
CA GLU A 295 2.37 19.97 -6.20
C GLU A 295 2.12 20.98 -5.07
N LEU A 296 0.86 21.25 -4.74
CA LEU A 296 0.53 22.12 -3.61
C LEU A 296 1.14 21.59 -2.29
N MET A 297 1.03 20.29 -2.04
CA MET A 297 1.56 19.66 -0.83
C MET A 297 3.08 19.40 -0.88
N ARG A 298 3.66 19.42 -2.08
CA ARG A 298 5.10 19.14 -2.28
C ARG A 298 5.95 20.41 -2.32
N ARG A 299 5.38 21.52 -2.74
CA ARG A 299 6.10 22.79 -2.93
C ARG A 299 6.67 23.35 -1.63
N ALA A 300 5.84 23.40 -0.59
CA ALA A 300 6.20 23.94 0.72
C ALA A 300 5.35 23.27 1.81
N PRO A 301 5.79 23.31 3.08
CA PRO A 301 4.96 22.91 4.20
C PRO A 301 3.82 23.91 4.38
N PHE A 302 2.71 23.45 4.95
CA PHE A 302 1.64 24.31 5.45
C PHE A 302 2.01 24.74 6.87
N GLY A 303 2.62 25.91 7.03
CA GLY A 303 3.18 26.33 8.30
C GLY A 303 4.17 25.31 8.87
N ARG A 304 3.84 24.73 10.01
CA ARG A 304 4.62 23.69 10.69
C ARG A 304 4.17 22.26 10.34
N ILE A 305 3.32 22.09 9.34
CA ILE A 305 2.79 20.79 8.91
C ILE A 305 3.28 20.50 7.51
N ALA A 306 4.01 19.39 7.31
CA ALA A 306 4.37 18.87 6.01
C ALA A 306 3.63 17.56 5.72
N PHE A 307 3.43 17.26 4.43
CA PHE A 307 2.71 16.08 3.97
C PHE A 307 3.69 15.12 3.31
N ALA A 308 3.59 13.83 3.63
CA ALA A 308 4.53 12.84 3.11
C ALA A 308 3.90 11.45 3.03
N ASN A 309 3.75 10.95 1.83
CA ASN A 309 3.46 9.54 1.55
C ASN A 309 3.64 9.27 0.05
N SER A 310 3.56 8.01 -0.37
CA SER A 310 3.70 7.61 -1.78
C SER A 310 2.63 8.20 -2.70
N ASP A 311 1.46 8.61 -2.19
CA ASP A 311 0.41 9.24 -3.00
C ASP A 311 0.92 10.53 -3.66
N LEU A 312 1.76 11.30 -2.97
CA LEU A 312 2.30 12.55 -3.50
C LEU A 312 3.27 12.34 -4.67
N ALA A 313 3.91 11.18 -4.73
CA ALA A 313 4.72 10.79 -5.88
C ALA A 313 3.86 10.29 -7.07
N GLY A 314 2.59 9.97 -6.84
CA GLY A 314 1.69 9.40 -7.86
C GLY A 314 1.93 7.92 -8.14
N ILE A 315 2.73 7.24 -7.32
CA ILE A 315 3.06 5.83 -7.46
C ILE A 315 3.05 5.12 -6.10
N MET A 316 2.45 3.95 -6.06
CA MET A 316 2.39 3.09 -4.86
C MET A 316 3.66 2.26 -4.72
N ASP A 317 4.76 2.92 -4.40
CA ASP A 317 6.08 2.32 -4.30
C ASP A 317 6.74 2.67 -2.97
N HIS A 318 7.42 1.69 -2.36
CA HIS A 318 8.12 1.90 -1.08
C HIS A 318 9.29 2.90 -1.20
N ARG A 319 9.93 3.03 -2.37
CA ARG A 319 10.95 4.03 -2.63
C ARG A 319 10.36 5.45 -2.53
N ALA A 320 9.17 5.65 -3.10
CA ALA A 320 8.42 6.90 -2.96
C ALA A 320 8.06 7.18 -1.49
N SER A 321 7.70 6.13 -0.74
CA SER A 321 7.40 6.20 0.69
C SER A 321 8.63 6.55 1.56
N ILE A 322 9.85 6.47 1.02
CA ILE A 322 11.09 6.91 1.67
C ILE A 322 11.48 8.32 1.23
N MET A 323 11.34 8.62 -0.05
CA MET A 323 11.74 9.92 -0.63
C MET A 323 10.84 11.07 -0.18
N GLU A 324 9.53 10.87 -0.17
CA GLU A 324 8.58 11.91 0.22
C GLU A 324 8.74 12.34 1.69
N PRO A 325 8.91 11.44 2.69
CA PRO A 325 9.25 11.86 4.05
C PRO A 325 10.57 12.62 4.15
N LYS A 326 11.60 12.21 3.38
CA LYS A 326 12.87 12.98 3.37
C LYS A 326 12.63 14.43 2.93
N ARG A 327 11.93 14.64 1.80
CA ARG A 327 11.54 15.98 1.33
C ARG A 327 10.77 16.76 2.41
N ALA A 328 9.80 16.13 3.06
CA ALA A 328 8.97 16.79 4.07
C ALA A 328 9.76 17.19 5.31
N VAL A 329 10.71 16.36 5.74
CA VAL A 329 11.62 16.70 6.86
C VAL A 329 12.55 17.83 6.47
N ASP A 330 13.17 17.78 5.29
CA ASP A 330 14.06 18.83 4.79
C ASP A 330 13.34 20.21 4.68
N GLN A 331 12.04 20.22 4.44
CA GLN A 331 11.23 21.44 4.39
C GLN A 331 10.90 22.02 5.77
N LEU A 332 10.96 21.23 6.84
CA LEU A 332 10.64 21.63 8.20
C LEU A 332 11.89 21.91 9.06
N ALA A 333 13.07 21.54 8.54
CA ALA A 333 14.36 21.82 9.17
C ALA A 333 14.75 23.30 9.01
#